data_8d9c4f0ca7cd1c86840fc1a7441b2a95
#
_entry.id   8d9c4f0ca7cd1c86840fc1a7441b2a95
#
_cell.length_a   1.000
_cell.length_b   1.000
_cell.length_c   1.000
_cell.angle_alpha   90.00
_cell.angle_beta   90.00
_cell.angle_gamma   90.00
#
_symmetry.space_group_name_H-M   'P 1'
#
loop_
_entity.id
_entity.type
_entity.pdbx_description
1 polymer ?
#
loop_
_entity_poly.entity_id
_entity_poly.type
_entity_poly.pdbx_seq_one_letter_code
_entity_poly.pdbx_strand_id
1 'polypeptide(L)'
;SRGLGDVYKRQEEAAQAVLNEGGYSAASVNACQEAKDASGTVLGYVLTVTTHEGYGGDIQFTVGVRNDGTLNGISLLSISETAGLGMQAGDVLVPQFADKNAYPYVYTKTGSTADNEIDAISGATITTNAVTNGVNAGVYYFQTMLQQGAGEGAANE
;
A
#
# COMPACT_ATOMS: atom_id res chain seq x y z
N SER A 1 -27.52 7.40 -2.19
CA SER A 1 -28.46 6.94 -3.20
C SER A 1 -27.91 5.68 -3.87
N ARG A 2 -28.79 5.02 -4.59
CA ARG A 2 -28.40 3.80 -5.28
C ARG A 2 -27.36 4.08 -6.38
N GLY A 3 -27.48 5.19 -7.09
CA GLY A 3 -26.50 5.57 -8.11
C GLY A 3 -25.11 5.78 -7.53
N LEU A 4 -25.03 6.39 -6.36
CA LEU A 4 -23.75 6.62 -5.70
C LEU A 4 -23.10 5.30 -5.28
N GLY A 5 -23.88 4.36 -4.76
CA GLY A 5 -23.36 3.04 -4.42
C GLY A 5 -22.83 2.30 -5.64
N ASP A 6 -23.52 2.42 -6.78
CA ASP A 6 -23.06 1.80 -8.02
C ASP A 6 -21.74 2.40 -8.51
N VAL A 7 -21.56 3.71 -8.34
CA VAL A 7 -20.31 4.38 -8.71
C VAL A 7 -19.16 3.85 -7.88
N TYR A 8 -19.33 3.77 -6.57
CA TYR A 8 -18.27 3.25 -5.69
C TYR A 8 -17.94 1.80 -6.01
N LYS A 9 -18.95 0.98 -6.27
CA LYS A 9 -18.72 -0.41 -6.62
C LYS A 9 -17.90 -0.53 -7.90
N ARG A 10 -18.21 0.26 -8.92
CA ARG A 10 -17.46 0.23 -10.17
C ARG A 10 -16.02 0.68 -9.97
N GLN A 11 -15.80 1.66 -9.09
CA GLN A 11 -14.45 2.12 -8.78
C GLN A 11 -13.64 1.02 -8.11
N GLU A 12 -14.23 0.30 -7.17
CA GLU A 12 -13.55 -0.80 -6.51
C GLU A 12 -13.25 -1.94 -7.50
N GLU A 13 -14.18 -2.24 -8.38
CA GLU A 13 -13.97 -3.29 -9.38
C GLU A 13 -12.87 -2.90 -10.36
N ALA A 14 -12.83 -1.64 -10.76
CA ALA A 14 -11.76 -1.16 -11.65
C ALA A 14 -10.40 -1.23 -10.96
N ALA A 15 -10.34 -0.87 -9.69
CA ALA A 15 -9.09 -0.95 -8.92
C ALA A 15 -8.63 -2.40 -8.81
N GLN A 16 -9.58 -3.33 -8.56
CA GLN A 16 -9.22 -4.74 -8.45
C GLN A 16 -8.70 -5.29 -9.77
N ALA A 17 -9.28 -4.87 -10.89
CA ALA A 17 -8.81 -5.30 -12.20
C ALA A 17 -7.35 -4.87 -12.43
N VAL A 18 -7.00 -3.66 -12.01
CA VAL A 18 -5.62 -3.17 -12.10
C VAL A 18 -4.69 -4.03 -11.27
N LEU A 19 -5.08 -4.32 -10.01
CA LEU A 19 -4.24 -5.13 -9.13
C LEU A 19 -4.09 -6.56 -9.67
N ASN A 20 -5.17 -7.13 -10.21
CA ASN A 20 -5.10 -8.48 -10.78
C ASN A 20 -4.11 -8.54 -11.94
N GLU A 21 -4.09 -7.53 -12.80
CA GLU A 21 -3.15 -7.49 -13.91
C GLU A 21 -1.70 -7.40 -13.43
N GLY A 22 -1.48 -6.72 -12.31
CA GLY A 22 -0.14 -6.56 -11.75
C GLY A 22 0.33 -7.75 -10.91
N GLY A 23 -0.51 -8.76 -10.73
CA GLY A 23 -0.15 -9.91 -9.91
C GLY A 23 -0.47 -9.73 -8.44
N TYR A 24 -1.32 -8.77 -8.08
CA TYR A 24 -1.66 -8.46 -6.69
C TYR A 24 -3.12 -8.78 -6.38
N SER A 25 -3.60 -9.91 -6.88
CA SER A 25 -5.01 -10.29 -6.70
C SER A 25 -5.39 -10.55 -5.24
N ALA A 26 -4.41 -10.78 -4.38
CA ALA A 26 -4.66 -11.03 -2.96
C ALA A 26 -4.79 -9.73 -2.15
N ALA A 27 -4.76 -8.58 -2.80
CA ALA A 27 -4.94 -7.29 -2.14
C ALA A 27 -6.05 -6.50 -2.83
N SER A 28 -6.62 -5.55 -2.10
CA SER A 28 -7.65 -4.65 -2.62
C SER A 28 -7.30 -3.22 -2.24
N VAL A 29 -7.56 -2.27 -3.14
CA VAL A 29 -7.51 -0.84 -2.81
C VAL A 29 -8.95 -0.40 -2.57
N ASN A 30 -9.27 -0.08 -1.34
CA ASN A 30 -10.63 0.22 -0.91
C ASN A 30 -10.99 1.69 -1.05
N ALA A 31 -10.00 2.57 -0.97
CA ALA A 31 -10.22 4.01 -1.06
C ALA A 31 -8.92 4.69 -1.48
N CYS A 32 -9.07 5.84 -2.09
CA CYS A 32 -7.96 6.67 -2.50
C CYS A 32 -8.34 8.12 -2.25
N GLN A 33 -7.52 8.85 -1.50
CA GLN A 33 -7.76 10.24 -1.18
C GLN A 33 -6.54 11.07 -1.57
N GLU A 34 -6.79 12.24 -2.14
CA GLU A 34 -5.72 13.18 -2.43
C GLU A 34 -5.24 13.84 -1.14
N ALA A 35 -3.93 13.96 -0.99
CA ALA A 35 -3.30 14.73 0.08
C ALA A 35 -2.92 16.08 -0.49
N LYS A 36 -3.49 17.15 0.06
CA LYS A 36 -3.31 18.50 -0.48
C LYS A 36 -2.68 19.41 0.56
N ASP A 37 -1.94 20.42 0.08
CA ASP A 37 -1.47 21.47 0.95
C ASP A 37 -2.55 22.55 1.15
N ALA A 38 -2.21 23.60 1.90
CA ALA A 38 -3.15 24.66 2.23
C ALA A 38 -3.67 25.40 0.99
N SER A 39 -2.92 25.39 -0.11
CA SER A 39 -3.32 26.05 -1.34
C SER A 39 -4.14 25.15 -2.26
N GLY A 40 -4.34 23.89 -1.88
CA GLY A 40 -5.08 22.93 -2.69
C GLY A 40 -4.23 22.14 -3.67
N THR A 41 -2.91 22.32 -3.64
CA THR A 41 -2.01 21.56 -4.50
C THR A 41 -1.93 20.10 -4.00
N VAL A 42 -2.10 19.16 -4.91
CA VAL A 42 -2.02 17.73 -4.58
C VAL A 42 -0.56 17.35 -4.36
N LEU A 43 -0.23 16.91 -3.15
CA LEU A 43 1.11 16.49 -2.79
C LEU A 43 1.34 14.99 -2.96
N GLY A 44 0.26 14.24 -2.97
CA GLY A 44 0.30 12.79 -3.08
C GLY A 44 -1.06 12.21 -2.76
N TYR A 45 -1.06 10.94 -2.37
CA TYR A 45 -2.31 10.20 -2.15
C TYR A 45 -2.20 9.33 -0.91
N VAL A 46 -3.34 9.09 -0.29
CA VAL A 46 -3.46 8.10 0.79
C VAL A 46 -4.38 7.00 0.27
N LEU A 47 -3.84 5.81 0.19
CA LEU A 47 -4.56 4.63 -0.29
C LEU A 47 -4.92 3.76 0.89
N THR A 48 -6.17 3.30 0.94
CA THR A 48 -6.58 2.29 1.92
C THR A 48 -6.49 0.93 1.24
N VAL A 49 -5.67 0.07 1.80
CA VAL A 49 -5.37 -1.25 1.22
C VAL A 49 -5.77 -2.34 2.20
N THR A 50 -6.41 -3.38 1.68
CA THR A 50 -6.67 -4.61 2.43
C THR A 50 -5.87 -5.72 1.79
N THR A 51 -5.08 -6.44 2.58
CA THR A 51 -4.44 -7.67 2.13
C THR A 51 -5.18 -8.86 2.72
N HIS A 52 -5.42 -9.87 1.88
CA HIS A 52 -6.14 -11.08 2.27
C HIS A 52 -5.19 -12.23 2.62
N GLU A 53 -3.89 -11.94 2.71
CA GLU A 53 -2.88 -12.95 2.95
C GLU A 53 -2.43 -13.06 4.40
N GLY A 54 -3.08 -12.34 5.32
CA GLY A 54 -2.72 -12.41 6.73
C GLY A 54 -2.97 -13.80 7.31
N TYR A 55 -2.20 -14.15 8.33
CA TYR A 55 -2.32 -15.47 8.96
C TYR A 55 -3.68 -15.64 9.63
N GLY A 56 -4.13 -14.63 10.37
CA GLY A 56 -5.41 -14.68 11.07
C GLY A 56 -6.56 -14.10 10.29
N GLY A 57 -6.34 -13.58 9.09
CA GLY A 57 -7.37 -12.96 8.27
C GLY A 57 -6.89 -11.69 7.60
N ASP A 58 -7.83 -10.84 7.24
CA ASP A 58 -7.52 -9.61 6.51
C ASP A 58 -6.75 -8.63 7.39
N ILE A 59 -5.84 -7.90 6.74
CA ILE A 59 -5.12 -6.79 7.34
C ILE A 59 -5.43 -5.57 6.50
N GLN A 60 -5.87 -4.48 7.13
CA GLN A 60 -6.14 -3.23 6.42
C GLN A 60 -5.24 -2.12 6.95
N PHE A 61 -4.70 -1.33 6.05
CA PHE A 61 -3.81 -0.23 6.39
C PHE A 61 -3.87 0.84 5.33
N THR A 62 -3.38 2.03 5.67
CA THR A 62 -3.24 3.10 4.69
C THR A 62 -1.79 3.19 4.24
N VAL A 63 -1.61 3.58 2.99
CA VAL A 63 -0.29 3.81 2.39
C VAL A 63 -0.30 5.25 1.87
N GLY A 64 0.58 6.07 2.43
CA GLY A 64 0.77 7.43 1.93
C GLY A 64 1.88 7.44 0.89
N VAL A 65 1.59 7.97 -0.31
CA VAL A 65 2.55 8.01 -1.41
C VAL A 65 2.62 9.43 -1.92
N ARG A 66 3.82 9.98 -1.97
CA ARG A 66 4.04 11.31 -2.55
C ARG A 66 4.01 11.22 -4.07
N ASN A 67 3.85 12.36 -4.73
CA ASN A 67 3.74 12.39 -6.19
C ASN A 67 4.94 11.75 -6.89
N ASP A 68 6.11 11.77 -6.30
CA ASP A 68 7.31 11.17 -6.89
C ASP A 68 7.43 9.67 -6.63
N GLY A 69 6.47 9.09 -5.91
CA GLY A 69 6.49 7.67 -5.59
C GLY A 69 7.10 7.34 -4.24
N THR A 70 7.63 8.34 -3.52
CA THR A 70 8.20 8.09 -2.20
C THR A 70 7.08 7.79 -1.22
N LEU A 71 7.23 6.71 -0.47
CA LEU A 71 6.28 6.38 0.59
C LEU A 71 6.42 7.37 1.73
N ASN A 72 5.32 8.02 2.09
CA ASN A 72 5.29 8.81 3.30
C ASN A 72 5.25 7.90 4.52
N GLY A 73 4.67 6.73 4.36
CA GLY A 73 4.60 5.71 5.39
C GLY A 73 3.31 4.93 5.29
N ILE A 74 3.15 3.98 6.20
CA ILE A 74 1.92 3.20 6.30
C ILE A 74 1.38 3.32 7.71
N SER A 75 0.08 3.05 7.87
CA SER A 75 -0.58 3.09 9.17
C SER A 75 -1.60 1.97 9.24
N LEU A 76 -1.50 1.11 10.23
CA LEU A 76 -2.43 -0.01 10.40
C LEU A 76 -3.80 0.50 10.82
N LEU A 77 -4.86 0.02 10.18
CA LEU A 77 -6.23 0.31 10.54
C LEU A 77 -6.87 -0.85 11.28
N SER A 78 -6.69 -2.07 10.79
CA SER A 78 -7.19 -3.27 11.46
C SER A 78 -6.30 -4.44 11.13
N ILE A 79 -6.18 -5.35 12.09
CA ILE A 79 -5.36 -6.54 11.93
C ILE A 79 -6.02 -7.67 12.72
N SER A 80 -6.24 -8.79 12.05
CA SER A 80 -6.95 -9.95 12.63
C SER A 80 -5.99 -10.95 13.26
N GLU A 81 -4.71 -10.62 13.35
CA GLU A 81 -3.70 -11.48 13.96
C GLU A 81 -3.85 -11.48 15.48
N THR A 82 -3.11 -12.36 16.17
CA THR A 82 -3.13 -12.36 17.62
C THR A 82 -2.63 -11.01 18.15
N ALA A 83 -3.05 -10.67 19.37
CA ALA A 83 -2.75 -9.36 19.93
C ALA A 83 -1.26 -9.03 19.95
N GLY A 84 -0.42 -9.99 20.36
CA GLY A 84 1.01 -9.76 20.40
C GLY A 84 1.61 -9.54 19.00
N LEU A 85 1.14 -10.29 18.03
CA LEU A 85 1.60 -10.14 16.66
C LEU A 85 1.11 -8.82 16.05
N GLY A 86 -0.10 -8.39 16.40
CA GLY A 86 -0.59 -7.09 15.95
C GLY A 86 0.30 -5.95 16.42
N MET A 87 0.74 -5.99 17.68
CA MET A 87 1.68 -5.00 18.21
C MET A 87 3.01 -5.05 17.47
N GLN A 88 3.54 -6.24 17.21
CA GLN A 88 4.80 -6.38 16.49
C GLN A 88 4.70 -5.86 15.06
N ALA A 89 3.56 -6.03 14.40
CA ALA A 89 3.37 -5.48 13.07
C ALA A 89 3.48 -3.95 13.10
N GLY A 90 2.86 -3.32 14.09
CA GLY A 90 2.98 -1.88 14.25
C GLY A 90 4.39 -1.42 14.60
N ASP A 91 5.05 -2.11 15.50
CA ASP A 91 6.36 -1.69 16.00
C ASP A 91 7.50 -2.02 15.02
N VAL A 92 7.41 -3.15 14.33
CA VAL A 92 8.49 -3.64 13.47
C VAL A 92 8.29 -3.26 12.02
N LEU A 93 7.09 -3.48 11.47
CA LEU A 93 6.89 -3.29 10.03
C LEU A 93 6.62 -1.83 9.65
N VAL A 94 5.75 -1.15 10.40
CA VAL A 94 5.30 0.19 10.02
C VAL A 94 6.47 1.17 9.84
N PRO A 95 7.43 1.26 10.79
CA PRO A 95 8.51 2.24 10.61
C PRO A 95 9.41 1.99 9.42
N GLN A 96 9.48 0.74 8.96
CA GLN A 96 10.40 0.40 7.88
C GLN A 96 9.97 0.95 6.53
N PHE A 97 8.71 1.32 6.37
CA PHE A 97 8.22 1.81 5.08
C PHE A 97 8.29 3.33 4.95
N ALA A 98 8.64 4.05 6.01
CA ALA A 98 8.67 5.51 5.96
C ALA A 98 9.83 6.00 5.08
N ASP A 99 9.53 6.95 4.21
CA ASP A 99 10.51 7.62 3.33
C ASP A 99 11.24 6.69 2.37
N LYS A 100 10.59 5.59 2.00
CA LYS A 100 11.16 4.63 1.04
C LYS A 100 10.66 4.91 -0.37
N ASN A 101 11.53 4.74 -1.36
CA ASN A 101 11.18 4.83 -2.76
C ASN A 101 11.96 3.77 -3.53
N ALA A 102 11.62 2.50 -3.28
CA ALA A 102 12.40 1.37 -3.78
C ALA A 102 11.51 0.19 -4.20
N TYR A 103 10.30 0.48 -4.66
CA TYR A 103 9.38 -0.56 -5.14
C TYR A 103 10.05 -1.43 -6.21
N PRO A 104 9.86 -2.76 -6.20
CA PRO A 104 9.03 -3.52 -5.24
C PRO A 104 9.79 -3.91 -3.98
N TYR A 105 9.07 -3.96 -2.88
CA TYR A 105 9.63 -4.33 -1.58
C TYR A 105 9.56 -5.84 -1.39
N VAL A 106 10.59 -6.37 -0.73
CA VAL A 106 10.67 -7.78 -0.40
C VAL A 106 11.08 -7.91 1.07
N TYR A 107 10.64 -8.97 1.72
CA TYR A 107 11.08 -9.18 3.10
C TYR A 107 12.31 -10.06 3.14
N THR A 108 13.07 -9.93 4.21
CA THR A 108 14.26 -10.75 4.45
C THR A 108 14.26 -11.22 5.91
N LYS A 109 14.82 -12.41 6.14
CA LYS A 109 14.98 -12.97 7.48
C LYS A 109 16.40 -12.80 7.99
N THR A 110 17.31 -12.30 7.17
CA THR A 110 18.74 -12.28 7.49
C THR A 110 19.27 -10.86 7.69
N GLY A 111 18.39 -9.89 7.82
CA GLY A 111 18.75 -8.48 7.97
C GLY A 111 18.78 -7.75 6.64
N SER A 112 18.07 -6.63 6.58
CA SER A 112 17.98 -5.85 5.36
C SER A 112 19.32 -5.19 5.04
N THR A 113 19.71 -5.23 3.77
CA THR A 113 20.93 -4.58 3.28
C THR A 113 20.64 -3.63 2.12
N ALA A 114 19.47 -3.76 1.49
CA ALA A 114 19.06 -2.90 0.40
C ALA A 114 17.82 -2.10 0.80
N ASP A 115 17.60 -0.98 0.15
CA ASP A 115 16.48 -0.08 0.48
C ASP A 115 15.11 -0.72 0.30
N ASN A 116 15.00 -1.72 -0.58
CA ASN A 116 13.72 -2.40 -0.81
C ASN A 116 13.52 -3.61 0.09
N GLU A 117 14.44 -3.90 0.99
CA GLU A 117 14.34 -5.04 1.88
C GLU A 117 13.73 -4.63 3.20
N ILE A 118 12.76 -5.44 3.65
CA ILE A 118 12.03 -5.24 4.89
C ILE A 118 12.37 -6.38 5.82
N ASP A 119 12.79 -6.04 7.04
CA ASP A 119 13.11 -7.06 8.04
C ASP A 119 11.84 -7.73 8.52
N ALA A 120 11.81 -9.05 8.42
CA ALA A 120 10.65 -9.83 8.83
C ALA A 120 10.49 -9.83 10.34
N ILE A 121 9.24 -9.92 10.79
CA ILE A 121 8.94 -10.18 12.19
C ILE A 121 9.39 -11.63 12.47
N SER A 122 10.20 -11.81 13.52
CA SER A 122 10.67 -13.14 13.89
C SER A 122 9.48 -14.06 14.18
N GLY A 123 9.42 -15.20 13.49
CA GLY A 123 8.35 -16.17 13.68
C GLY A 123 7.02 -15.79 13.05
N ALA A 124 6.96 -14.70 12.25
CA ALA A 124 5.72 -14.21 11.66
C ALA A 124 5.90 -13.79 10.21
N THR A 125 6.45 -14.69 9.40
CA THR A 125 6.72 -14.37 7.99
C THR A 125 5.45 -14.25 7.17
N ILE A 126 4.37 -14.94 7.53
CA ILE A 126 3.11 -14.83 6.79
C ILE A 126 2.54 -13.42 6.92
N THR A 127 2.49 -12.88 8.14
CA THR A 127 2.02 -11.52 8.37
C THR A 127 2.95 -10.51 7.68
N THR A 128 4.27 -10.70 7.78
CA THR A 128 5.25 -9.85 7.14
C THR A 128 5.03 -9.81 5.62
N ASN A 129 4.87 -10.98 5.02
CA ASN A 129 4.63 -11.10 3.59
C ASN A 129 3.34 -10.42 3.18
N ALA A 130 2.28 -10.60 3.98
CA ALA A 130 0.98 -10.01 3.69
C ALA A 130 1.07 -8.48 3.65
N VAL A 131 1.70 -7.86 4.64
CA VAL A 131 1.84 -6.41 4.69
C VAL A 131 2.73 -5.92 3.55
N THR A 132 3.86 -6.59 3.31
CA THR A 132 4.79 -6.19 2.26
C THR A 132 4.13 -6.25 0.89
N ASN A 133 3.40 -7.33 0.59
CA ASN A 133 2.68 -7.44 -0.68
C ASN A 133 1.54 -6.43 -0.77
N GLY A 134 0.89 -6.13 0.33
CA GLY A 134 -0.14 -5.10 0.34
C GLY A 134 0.41 -3.71 0.04
N VAL A 135 1.58 -3.38 0.59
CA VAL A 135 2.26 -2.13 0.25
C VAL A 135 2.62 -2.12 -1.24
N ASN A 136 3.17 -3.21 -1.73
CA ASN A 136 3.50 -3.30 -3.17
C ASN A 136 2.25 -3.12 -4.03
N ALA A 137 1.12 -3.69 -3.64
CA ALA A 137 -0.12 -3.52 -4.37
C ALA A 137 -0.55 -2.05 -4.42
N GLY A 138 -0.46 -1.37 -3.29
CA GLY A 138 -0.78 0.05 -3.22
C GLY A 138 0.13 0.90 -4.10
N VAL A 139 1.43 0.64 -4.06
CA VAL A 139 2.39 1.37 -4.89
C VAL A 139 2.15 1.07 -6.37
N TYR A 140 1.89 -0.19 -6.71
CA TYR A 140 1.58 -0.55 -8.09
C TYR A 140 0.34 0.20 -8.60
N TYR A 141 -0.72 0.24 -7.77
CA TYR A 141 -1.92 0.99 -8.13
C TYR A 141 -1.60 2.46 -8.34
N PHE A 142 -0.81 3.04 -7.44
CA PHE A 142 -0.40 4.44 -7.56
C PHE A 142 0.34 4.68 -8.87
N GLN A 143 1.33 3.86 -9.17
CA GLN A 143 2.14 4.03 -10.38
C GLN A 143 1.32 3.87 -11.64
N THR A 144 0.37 2.96 -11.63
CA THR A 144 -0.42 2.64 -12.82
C THR A 144 -1.54 3.65 -13.05
N MET A 145 -2.19 4.09 -11.97
CA MET A 145 -3.43 4.86 -12.09
C MET A 145 -3.31 6.32 -11.69
N LEU A 146 -2.38 6.66 -10.82
CA LEU A 146 -2.37 7.97 -10.19
C LEU A 146 -1.12 8.79 -10.47
N GLN A 147 0.02 8.15 -10.64
CA GLN A 147 1.27 8.86 -10.80
C GLN A 147 1.28 9.62 -12.12
N GLN A 148 1.26 10.92 -11.97
CA GLN A 148 1.46 11.84 -13.06
C GLN A 148 2.91 12.27 -12.90
N GLY A 149 3.62 12.47 -13.77
CA GLY A 149 4.88 12.94 -13.40
C GLY A 149 5.84 12.88 -14.53
N ALA A 150 7.07 12.48 -14.23
CA ALA A 150 8.13 12.53 -15.21
C ALA A 150 7.71 11.84 -16.50
N GLY A 151 7.09 10.65 -16.40
CA GLY A 151 6.68 9.93 -17.60
C GLY A 151 5.58 10.62 -18.36
N GLU A 152 4.50 10.96 -17.67
CA GLU A 152 3.35 11.57 -18.30
C GLU A 152 3.64 13.03 -18.66
N GLY A 153 4.28 13.75 -17.76
CA GLY A 153 4.68 15.12 -18.04
C GLY A 153 5.58 15.20 -19.24
N ALA A 154 6.54 14.30 -19.33
CA ALA A 154 7.44 14.25 -20.49
C ALA A 154 6.69 13.90 -21.77
N ALA A 155 5.71 13.00 -21.69
CA ALA A 155 4.91 12.62 -22.85
C ALA A 155 4.04 13.77 -23.34
N ASN A 156 3.62 14.64 -22.45
CA ASN A 156 2.77 15.76 -22.79
C ASN A 156 3.57 16.98 -23.26
N GLU A 157 4.83 16.96 -23.07
CA GLU A 157 5.69 18.01 -23.53
C GLU A 157 6.11 17.81 -24.97
#